data_f7f436a6e3bca0204493f8e6683ca563
#
_entry.id   f7f436a6e3bca0204493f8e6683ca563
#
_cell.length_a   1.000
_cell.length_b   1.000
_cell.length_c   1.000
_cell.angle_alpha   90.00
_cell.angle_beta   90.00
_cell.angle_gamma   90.00
#
_symmetry.space_group_name_H-M   'P 1'
#
loop_
_entity.id
_entity.type
_entity.pdbx_description
1 polymer ?
#
loop_
_entity_poly.entity_id
_entity_poly.type
_entity_poly.pdbx_seq_one_letter_code
_entity_poly.pdbx_strand_id
1 'polypeptide(L)'
;MKRILTLLLAVMMLAALPVSYVTANEAPDITVTLDGNKIDFPDAKPYIFKDRTLVPIRFISEAMKADVSWNGGEQEVTIVKGKDTIITHILSSRATLNGVLYTFDVPAMIKADRTFVPLRFVAEMLNCDVDWDENTYTVTITSPPEPVAFPEPELTVHFPENPYEGKLFWITVDNIRDYSDCDNYQFKIDFITPSEFNIYDENM
;
A
#
# COMPACT_ATOMS: atom_id res chain seq x y z
N MET A 1 11.74 71.13 -33.50
CA MET A 1 12.53 70.64 -32.35
C MET A 1 11.64 70.38 -31.11
N LYS A 2 10.78 71.28 -30.69
CA LYS A 2 9.92 71.10 -29.48
C LYS A 2 8.97 69.91 -29.57
N ARG A 3 8.38 69.58 -30.73
CA ARG A 3 7.45 68.46 -30.93
C ARG A 3 8.14 67.11 -30.89
N ILE A 4 9.40 66.97 -31.29
CA ILE A 4 10.18 65.76 -31.25
C ILE A 4 10.62 65.45 -29.79
N LEU A 5 10.95 66.49 -29.01
CA LEU A 5 11.32 66.35 -27.63
C LEU A 5 10.16 65.87 -26.76
N THR A 6 8.92 66.33 -27.04
CA THR A 6 7.71 65.88 -26.32
C THR A 6 7.35 64.42 -26.67
N LEU A 7 7.57 64.00 -27.92
CA LEU A 7 7.36 62.61 -28.29
C LEU A 7 8.37 61.65 -27.64
N LEU A 8 9.64 62.05 -27.57
CA LEU A 8 10.69 61.32 -26.87
C LEU A 8 10.42 61.20 -25.36
N LEU A 9 9.93 62.26 -24.70
CA LEU A 9 9.56 62.23 -23.29
C LEU A 9 8.34 61.31 -23.03
N ALA A 10 7.35 61.31 -23.93
CA ALA A 10 6.18 60.44 -23.81
C ALA A 10 6.53 58.92 -23.95
N VAL A 11 7.46 58.60 -24.89
CA VAL A 11 7.94 57.22 -25.07
C VAL A 11 8.78 56.76 -23.88
N MET A 12 9.58 57.68 -23.27
CA MET A 12 10.36 57.35 -22.10
C MET A 12 9.50 57.14 -20.84
N MET A 13 8.37 57.81 -20.73
CA MET A 13 7.41 57.66 -19.62
C MET A 13 6.60 56.35 -19.70
N LEU A 14 6.40 55.84 -20.95
CA LEU A 14 5.70 54.55 -21.16
C LEU A 14 6.56 53.33 -20.78
N ALA A 15 7.90 53.47 -20.77
CA ALA A 15 8.84 52.43 -20.39
C ALA A 15 8.99 52.25 -18.88
N ALA A 16 8.38 53.11 -18.06
CA ALA A 16 8.48 53.10 -16.58
C ALA A 16 7.29 52.47 -15.86
N LEU A 17 6.39 51.78 -16.63
CA LEU A 17 5.32 51.00 -15.99
C LEU A 17 5.94 49.82 -15.26
N PRO A 18 5.70 49.65 -13.94
CA PRO A 18 6.15 48.44 -13.24
C PRO A 18 5.49 47.23 -13.87
N VAL A 19 6.27 46.41 -14.54
CA VAL A 19 5.81 45.08 -14.93
C VAL A 19 5.68 44.29 -13.63
N SER A 20 4.45 44.21 -13.14
CA SER A 20 4.13 43.29 -12.03
C SER A 20 4.32 41.89 -12.57
N TYR A 21 5.43 41.27 -12.23
CA TYR A 21 5.62 39.83 -12.45
C TYR A 21 4.62 39.13 -11.55
N VAL A 22 3.56 38.62 -12.14
CA VAL A 22 2.74 37.62 -11.47
C VAL A 22 3.62 36.39 -11.35
N THR A 23 4.25 36.22 -10.20
CA THR A 23 4.86 34.93 -9.88
C THR A 23 3.72 33.93 -9.90
N ALA A 24 3.77 33.01 -10.87
CA ALA A 24 2.89 31.86 -10.85
C ALA A 24 3.06 31.21 -9.47
N ASN A 25 1.97 31.18 -8.71
CA ASN A 25 1.97 30.53 -7.41
C ASN A 25 2.18 29.03 -7.75
N GLU A 26 3.42 28.55 -7.61
CA GLU A 26 3.70 27.12 -7.81
C GLU A 26 2.79 26.36 -6.84
N ALA A 27 2.12 25.33 -7.37
CA ALA A 27 1.32 24.47 -6.53
C ALA A 27 2.20 23.92 -5.40
N PRO A 28 1.71 23.89 -4.16
CA PRO A 28 2.52 23.46 -3.03
C PRO A 28 3.04 22.03 -3.24
N ASP A 29 4.28 21.80 -2.87
CA ASP A 29 4.88 20.48 -2.91
C ASP A 29 4.13 19.54 -1.95
N ILE A 30 3.68 18.41 -2.46
CA ILE A 30 3.00 17.40 -1.66
C ILE A 30 4.05 16.52 -0.98
N THR A 31 4.01 16.45 0.33
CA THR A 31 4.81 15.52 1.12
C THR A 31 4.02 14.23 1.33
N VAL A 32 4.67 13.09 1.17
CA VAL A 32 4.09 11.77 1.47
C VAL A 32 4.96 11.07 2.50
N THR A 33 4.35 10.58 3.56
CA THR A 33 5.04 9.81 4.61
C THR A 33 4.43 8.42 4.74
N LEU A 34 5.27 7.44 5.04
CA LEU A 34 4.86 6.07 5.38
C LEU A 34 5.47 5.73 6.75
N ASP A 35 4.62 5.44 7.73
CA ASP A 35 5.02 5.12 9.11
C ASP A 35 5.98 6.17 9.69
N GLY A 36 5.69 7.46 9.43
CA GLY A 36 6.50 8.60 9.84
C GLY A 36 7.75 8.89 8.99
N ASN A 37 8.09 8.04 8.03
CA ASN A 37 9.22 8.23 7.14
C ASN A 37 8.79 8.90 5.85
N LYS A 38 9.51 9.97 5.45
CA LYS A 38 9.22 10.66 4.19
C LYS A 38 9.60 9.78 2.99
N ILE A 39 8.71 9.73 2.00
CA ILE A 39 8.98 9.08 0.72
C ILE A 39 9.56 10.12 -0.24
N ASP A 40 10.70 9.80 -0.85
CA ASP A 40 11.35 10.64 -1.83
C ASP A 40 10.84 10.36 -3.25
N PHE A 41 10.65 11.44 -4.02
CA PHE A 41 10.18 11.40 -5.41
C PHE A 41 11.20 12.13 -6.30
N PRO A 42 12.33 11.51 -6.65
CA PRO A 42 13.46 12.19 -7.28
C PRO A 42 13.19 12.68 -8.70
N ASP A 43 12.36 11.99 -9.48
CA ASP A 43 12.16 12.27 -10.91
C ASP A 43 10.71 12.60 -11.28
N ALA A 44 9.75 12.36 -10.41
CA ALA A 44 8.34 12.62 -10.67
C ALA A 44 7.57 12.88 -9.38
N LYS A 45 7.16 14.13 -9.15
CA LYS A 45 6.51 14.54 -7.91
C LYS A 45 5.01 14.18 -7.90
N PRO A 46 4.45 13.90 -6.71
CA PRO A 46 3.00 13.83 -6.49
C PRO A 46 2.31 15.13 -6.94
N TYR A 47 1.07 15.02 -7.37
CA TYR A 47 0.24 16.18 -7.70
C TYR A 47 -1.25 15.91 -7.44
N ILE A 48 -2.03 16.99 -7.26
CA ILE A 48 -3.48 16.88 -7.08
C ILE A 48 -4.16 16.93 -8.46
N PHE A 49 -5.03 15.97 -8.72
CA PHE A 49 -5.90 15.94 -9.89
C PHE A 49 -7.30 15.47 -9.49
N LYS A 50 -8.31 16.29 -9.78
CA LYS A 50 -9.71 16.04 -9.41
C LYS A 50 -9.86 15.69 -7.91
N ASP A 51 -9.26 16.50 -7.05
CA ASP A 51 -9.25 16.34 -5.59
C ASP A 51 -8.67 14.98 -5.10
N ARG A 52 -7.81 14.36 -5.90
CA ARG A 52 -7.06 13.16 -5.52
C ARG A 52 -5.56 13.39 -5.67
N THR A 53 -4.81 12.95 -4.69
CA THR A 53 -3.35 12.93 -4.77
C THR A 53 -2.92 11.77 -5.66
N LEU A 54 -2.33 12.10 -6.80
CA LEU A 54 -1.71 11.13 -7.70
C LEU A 54 -0.22 11.04 -7.41
N VAL A 55 0.28 9.83 -7.35
CA VAL A 55 1.67 9.52 -7.06
C VAL A 55 2.25 8.59 -8.11
N PRO A 56 3.56 8.71 -8.43
CA PRO A 56 4.23 7.72 -9.25
C PRO A 56 4.22 6.37 -8.53
N ILE A 57 3.58 5.37 -9.15
CA ILE A 57 3.28 4.09 -8.49
C ILE A 57 4.51 3.38 -7.96
N ARG A 58 5.63 3.43 -8.68
CA ARG A 58 6.85 2.73 -8.31
C ARG A 58 7.37 3.14 -6.94
N PHE A 59 7.49 4.46 -6.68
CA PHE A 59 8.05 4.95 -5.41
C PHE A 59 7.19 4.59 -4.21
N ILE A 60 5.86 4.65 -4.36
CA ILE A 60 4.93 4.24 -3.29
C ILE A 60 5.05 2.74 -3.04
N SER A 61 5.01 1.94 -4.11
CA SER A 61 5.06 0.48 -3.97
C SER A 61 6.39 0.00 -3.38
N GLU A 62 7.52 0.57 -3.83
CA GLU A 62 8.84 0.26 -3.27
C GLU A 62 8.92 0.63 -1.78
N ALA A 63 8.40 1.81 -1.39
CA ALA A 63 8.34 2.21 0.01
C ALA A 63 7.51 1.23 0.85
N MET A 64 6.42 0.70 0.28
CA MET A 64 5.56 -0.30 0.92
C MET A 64 6.09 -1.74 0.81
N LYS A 65 7.32 -1.94 0.29
CA LYS A 65 7.95 -3.25 0.05
C LYS A 65 7.12 -4.13 -0.87
N ALA A 66 6.52 -3.54 -1.90
CA ALA A 66 5.77 -4.22 -2.94
C ALA A 66 6.53 -4.16 -4.27
N ASP A 67 6.46 -5.24 -5.04
CA ASP A 67 7.02 -5.32 -6.39
C ASP A 67 6.05 -4.74 -7.41
N VAL A 68 6.57 -3.98 -8.38
CA VAL A 68 5.76 -3.40 -9.46
C VAL A 68 6.28 -3.87 -10.80
N SER A 69 5.39 -4.41 -11.63
CA SER A 69 5.66 -4.75 -13.00
C SER A 69 4.75 -3.98 -13.97
N TRP A 70 5.24 -3.77 -15.19
CA TRP A 70 4.54 -3.07 -16.25
C TRP A 70 4.49 -3.91 -17.52
N ASN A 71 3.29 -4.15 -18.04
CA ASN A 71 3.05 -4.77 -19.34
C ASN A 71 2.61 -3.69 -20.35
N GLY A 72 3.53 -3.25 -21.19
CA GLY A 72 3.26 -2.19 -22.16
C GLY A 72 2.28 -2.58 -23.27
N GLY A 73 2.17 -3.87 -23.61
CA GLY A 73 1.23 -4.38 -24.62
C GLY A 73 -0.23 -4.29 -24.16
N GLU A 74 -0.48 -4.53 -22.90
CA GLU A 74 -1.82 -4.49 -22.30
C GLU A 74 -2.07 -3.19 -21.52
N GLN A 75 -1.06 -2.33 -21.41
CA GLN A 75 -1.08 -1.13 -20.57
C GLN A 75 -1.47 -1.46 -19.12
N GLU A 76 -0.97 -2.57 -18.61
CA GLU A 76 -1.28 -3.13 -17.31
C GLU A 76 -0.17 -2.86 -16.31
N VAL A 77 -0.57 -2.51 -15.10
CA VAL A 77 0.30 -2.42 -13.92
C VAL A 77 -0.10 -3.54 -12.96
N THR A 78 0.88 -4.34 -12.57
CA THR A 78 0.72 -5.35 -11.53
C THR A 78 1.57 -4.99 -10.32
N ILE A 79 0.96 -4.97 -9.13
CA ILE A 79 1.63 -4.74 -7.84
C ILE A 79 1.49 -6.01 -7.01
N VAL A 80 2.60 -6.51 -6.46
CA VAL A 80 2.62 -7.72 -5.61
C VAL A 80 3.23 -7.39 -4.25
N LYS A 81 2.49 -7.66 -3.18
CA LYS A 81 2.96 -7.54 -1.79
C LYS A 81 2.58 -8.79 -1.01
N GLY A 82 3.56 -9.63 -0.68
CA GLY A 82 3.30 -10.92 -0.03
C GLY A 82 2.37 -11.80 -0.87
N LYS A 83 1.18 -12.09 -0.36
CA LYS A 83 0.14 -12.88 -1.07
C LYS A 83 -0.81 -12.03 -1.91
N ASP A 84 -0.76 -10.73 -1.76
CA ASP A 84 -1.70 -9.82 -2.40
C ASP A 84 -1.19 -9.36 -3.76
N THR A 85 -2.06 -9.46 -4.77
CA THR A 85 -1.79 -9.04 -6.15
C THR A 85 -2.85 -8.04 -6.60
N ILE A 86 -2.43 -6.84 -6.93
CA ILE A 86 -3.28 -5.77 -7.48
C ILE A 86 -2.97 -5.65 -8.97
N ILE A 87 -4.00 -5.64 -9.80
CA ILE A 87 -3.89 -5.43 -11.25
C ILE A 87 -4.77 -4.24 -11.65
N THR A 88 -4.20 -3.29 -12.35
CA THR A 88 -4.94 -2.16 -12.94
C THR A 88 -4.41 -1.80 -14.32
N HIS A 89 -5.22 -1.14 -15.14
CA HIS A 89 -4.86 -0.70 -16.48
C HIS A 89 -4.85 0.83 -16.59
N ILE A 90 -4.04 1.35 -17.48
CA ILE A 90 -4.01 2.77 -17.76
C ILE A 90 -5.37 3.24 -18.30
N LEU A 91 -5.81 4.42 -17.87
CA LEU A 91 -7.12 5.01 -18.14
C LEU A 91 -8.32 4.19 -17.63
N SER A 92 -8.08 3.15 -16.86
CA SER A 92 -9.13 2.40 -16.18
C SER A 92 -9.37 2.95 -14.76
N SER A 93 -10.64 3.07 -14.39
CA SER A 93 -11.08 3.33 -13.01
C SER A 93 -11.39 2.03 -12.26
N ARG A 94 -10.78 0.92 -12.69
CA ARG A 94 -10.98 -0.41 -12.11
C ARG A 94 -9.65 -1.08 -11.85
N ALA A 95 -9.60 -1.82 -10.77
CA ALA A 95 -8.50 -2.73 -10.48
C ALA A 95 -9.03 -3.99 -9.81
N THR A 96 -8.22 -5.02 -9.78
CA THR A 96 -8.51 -6.22 -9.01
C THR A 96 -7.50 -6.39 -7.89
N LEU A 97 -7.95 -6.84 -6.73
CA LEU A 97 -7.11 -7.35 -5.66
C LEU A 97 -7.43 -8.84 -5.50
N ASN A 98 -6.47 -9.70 -5.77
CA ASN A 98 -6.63 -11.16 -5.74
C ASN A 98 -7.83 -11.64 -6.57
N GLY A 99 -8.07 -10.98 -7.72
CA GLY A 99 -9.19 -11.26 -8.63
C GLY A 99 -10.53 -10.61 -8.24
N VAL A 100 -10.66 -9.99 -7.07
CA VAL A 100 -11.87 -9.25 -6.66
C VAL A 100 -11.81 -7.83 -7.25
N LEU A 101 -12.89 -7.40 -7.91
CA LEU A 101 -12.97 -6.12 -8.60
C LEU A 101 -13.25 -4.96 -7.65
N TYR A 102 -12.45 -3.92 -7.78
CA TYR A 102 -12.60 -2.62 -7.10
C TYR A 102 -12.71 -1.49 -8.11
N THR A 103 -13.39 -0.41 -7.73
CA THR A 103 -13.55 0.79 -8.56
C THR A 103 -13.08 2.02 -7.82
N PHE A 104 -12.50 2.98 -8.55
CA PHE A 104 -12.03 4.26 -8.03
C PHE A 104 -12.38 5.39 -9.01
N ASP A 105 -12.39 6.62 -8.54
CA ASP A 105 -12.94 7.77 -9.27
C ASP A 105 -11.95 8.41 -10.27
N VAL A 106 -10.65 8.30 -10.03
CA VAL A 106 -9.60 8.84 -10.90
C VAL A 106 -8.72 7.71 -11.42
N PRO A 107 -8.68 7.49 -12.75
CA PRO A 107 -7.95 6.36 -13.33
C PRO A 107 -6.44 6.50 -13.18
N ALA A 108 -5.73 5.37 -13.27
CA ALA A 108 -4.29 5.34 -13.47
C ALA A 108 -3.92 6.06 -14.78
N MET A 109 -2.88 6.89 -14.78
CA MET A 109 -2.48 7.70 -15.92
C MET A 109 -0.98 7.67 -16.16
N ILE A 110 -0.56 7.80 -17.43
CA ILE A 110 0.84 8.03 -17.77
C ILE A 110 1.08 9.53 -17.93
N LYS A 111 2.10 10.05 -17.24
CA LYS A 111 2.59 11.43 -17.36
C LYS A 111 4.11 11.41 -17.29
N ALA A 112 4.78 12.03 -18.27
CA ALA A 112 6.24 12.07 -18.35
C ALA A 112 6.89 10.68 -18.15
N ASP A 113 6.42 9.67 -18.89
CA ASP A 113 6.88 8.29 -18.84
C ASP A 113 6.81 7.61 -17.44
N ARG A 114 5.96 8.13 -16.56
CA ARG A 114 5.67 7.54 -15.26
C ARG A 114 4.19 7.24 -15.12
N THR A 115 3.88 6.09 -14.54
CA THR A 115 2.50 5.73 -14.20
C THR A 115 2.13 6.34 -12.87
N PHE A 116 1.10 7.16 -12.88
CA PHE A 116 0.51 7.77 -11.70
C PHE A 116 -0.80 7.09 -11.35
N VAL A 117 -1.00 6.88 -10.06
CA VAL A 117 -2.21 6.29 -9.50
C VAL A 117 -2.72 7.13 -8.33
N PRO A 118 -4.02 7.10 -8.03
CA PRO A 118 -4.51 7.68 -6.78
C PRO A 118 -3.86 6.99 -5.59
N LEU A 119 -3.17 7.75 -4.75
CA LEU A 119 -2.41 7.22 -3.61
C LEU A 119 -3.30 6.40 -2.68
N ARG A 120 -4.43 6.99 -2.28
CA ARG A 120 -5.38 6.36 -1.34
C ARG A 120 -5.83 4.99 -1.85
N PHE A 121 -6.13 4.88 -3.13
CA PHE A 121 -6.54 3.62 -3.74
C PHE A 121 -5.51 2.50 -3.53
N VAL A 122 -4.22 2.76 -3.84
CA VAL A 122 -3.17 1.76 -3.69
C VAL A 122 -2.92 1.43 -2.22
N ALA A 123 -2.89 2.44 -1.35
CA ALA A 123 -2.63 2.24 0.07
C ALA A 123 -3.74 1.43 0.75
N GLU A 124 -5.01 1.77 0.49
CA GLU A 124 -6.16 1.05 1.05
C GLU A 124 -6.23 -0.41 0.54
N MET A 125 -5.90 -0.66 -0.74
CA MET A 125 -5.81 -2.03 -1.26
C MET A 125 -4.69 -2.86 -0.60
N LEU A 126 -3.71 -2.20 0.00
CA LEU A 126 -2.63 -2.83 0.78
C LEU A 126 -2.87 -2.75 2.30
N ASN A 127 -4.14 -2.53 2.71
CA ASN A 127 -4.58 -2.42 4.10
C ASN A 127 -3.90 -1.31 4.91
N CYS A 128 -3.47 -0.22 4.25
CA CYS A 128 -2.92 0.94 4.93
C CYS A 128 -3.98 2.03 5.11
N ASP A 129 -3.94 2.73 6.24
CA ASP A 129 -4.72 3.93 6.46
C ASP A 129 -4.07 5.14 5.79
N VAL A 130 -4.89 6.09 5.32
CA VAL A 130 -4.42 7.28 4.63
C VAL A 130 -5.11 8.53 5.15
N ASP A 131 -4.32 9.43 5.73
CA ASP A 131 -4.73 10.75 6.17
C ASP A 131 -4.17 11.85 5.27
N TRP A 132 -4.92 12.95 5.14
CA TRP A 132 -4.55 14.14 4.40
C TRP A 132 -4.62 15.39 5.28
N ASP A 133 -3.51 16.11 5.40
CA ASP A 133 -3.46 17.43 6.02
C ASP A 133 -3.38 18.51 4.94
N GLU A 134 -4.46 19.26 4.78
CA GLU A 134 -4.57 20.34 3.79
C GLU A 134 -3.71 21.56 4.12
N ASN A 135 -3.35 21.78 5.40
CA ASN A 135 -2.56 22.94 5.82
C ASN A 135 -1.09 22.76 5.48
N THR A 136 -0.59 21.53 5.55
CA THR A 136 0.80 21.19 5.29
C THR A 136 1.02 20.49 3.95
N TYR A 137 -0.06 20.21 3.22
CA TYR A 137 -0.05 19.40 1.99
C TYR A 137 0.67 18.07 2.19
N THR A 138 0.34 17.41 3.30
CA THR A 138 0.98 16.14 3.69
C THR A 138 -0.01 14.99 3.63
N VAL A 139 0.38 13.91 2.96
CA VAL A 139 -0.29 12.61 3.03
C VAL A 139 0.47 11.73 4.02
N THR A 140 -0.22 11.22 5.01
CA THR A 140 0.31 10.25 5.96
C THR A 140 -0.27 8.88 5.67
N ILE A 141 0.59 7.91 5.41
CA ILE A 141 0.23 6.50 5.23
C ILE A 141 0.67 5.76 6.48
N THR A 142 -0.24 4.97 7.05
CA THR A 142 0.04 4.13 8.21
C THR A 142 -0.17 2.67 7.81
N SER A 143 0.89 1.87 7.91
CA SER A 143 0.82 0.43 7.65
C SER A 143 -0.02 -0.27 8.73
N PRO A 144 -0.71 -1.38 8.39
CA PRO A 144 -1.33 -2.21 9.39
C PRO A 144 -0.25 -2.74 10.36
N PRO A 145 -0.59 -2.97 11.63
CA PRO A 145 0.35 -3.58 12.56
C PRO A 145 0.87 -4.90 11.99
N GLU A 146 2.17 -5.12 12.09
CA GLU A 146 2.73 -6.40 11.66
C GLU A 146 2.04 -7.53 12.45
N PRO A 147 1.67 -8.64 11.78
CA PRO A 147 1.13 -9.78 12.48
C PRO A 147 2.14 -10.19 13.56
N VAL A 148 1.70 -10.23 14.80
CA VAL A 148 2.55 -10.71 15.89
C VAL A 148 2.90 -12.16 15.55
N ALA A 149 4.17 -12.42 15.24
CA ALA A 149 4.65 -13.79 15.08
C ALA A 149 4.52 -14.46 16.43
N PHE A 150 3.48 -15.25 16.61
CA PHE A 150 3.38 -16.11 17.78
C PHE A 150 4.40 -17.24 17.60
N PRO A 151 5.19 -17.55 18.64
CA PRO A 151 6.06 -18.72 18.58
C PRO A 151 5.18 -19.94 18.30
N GLU A 152 5.62 -20.80 17.37
CA GLU A 152 4.90 -22.05 17.12
C GLU A 152 4.72 -22.81 18.42
N PRO A 153 3.52 -23.35 18.70
CA PRO A 153 3.30 -24.12 19.92
C PRO A 153 4.23 -25.34 19.93
N GLU A 154 4.98 -25.50 21.00
CA GLU A 154 5.82 -26.69 21.20
C GLU A 154 4.90 -27.86 21.56
N LEU A 155 4.76 -28.81 20.64
CA LEU A 155 3.96 -30.01 20.85
C LEU A 155 4.86 -31.10 21.43
N THR A 156 4.67 -31.41 22.73
CA THR A 156 5.36 -32.54 23.37
C THR A 156 4.41 -33.72 23.41
N VAL A 157 4.76 -34.79 22.73
CA VAL A 157 3.96 -36.04 22.70
C VAL A 157 4.63 -37.04 23.60
N HIS A 158 3.92 -37.44 24.68
CA HIS A 158 4.35 -38.49 25.58
C HIS A 158 3.77 -39.84 25.16
N PHE A 159 4.62 -40.73 24.65
CA PHE A 159 4.23 -42.10 24.38
C PHE A 159 4.40 -42.96 25.63
N PRO A 160 3.46 -43.89 25.92
CA PRO A 160 3.66 -44.90 26.95
C PRO A 160 4.81 -45.86 26.58
N GLU A 161 5.51 -46.40 27.56
CA GLU A 161 6.62 -47.34 27.35
C GLU A 161 6.19 -48.59 26.54
N ASN A 162 4.90 -48.92 26.56
CA ASN A 162 4.33 -50.02 25.77
C ASN A 162 3.03 -49.57 25.07
N PRO A 163 3.09 -49.02 23.85
CA PRO A 163 1.94 -48.48 23.12
C PRO A 163 0.90 -49.56 22.72
N TYR A 164 1.25 -50.86 22.82
CA TYR A 164 0.39 -51.96 22.37
C TYR A 164 -0.57 -52.50 23.44
N GLU A 165 -0.54 -51.98 24.67
CA GLU A 165 -1.39 -52.49 25.76
C GLU A 165 -2.72 -51.72 25.92
N GLY A 166 -3.21 -51.00 24.95
CA GLY A 166 -4.48 -50.29 25.03
C GLY A 166 -4.53 -49.17 26.05
N LYS A 167 -3.40 -48.61 26.44
CA LYS A 167 -3.31 -47.49 27.38
C LYS A 167 -3.51 -46.17 26.67
N LEU A 168 -4.32 -45.30 27.27
CA LEU A 168 -4.48 -43.92 26.82
C LEU A 168 -3.13 -43.18 26.88
N PHE A 169 -2.76 -42.45 25.84
CA PHE A 169 -1.62 -41.56 25.83
C PHE A 169 -2.10 -40.10 25.85
N TRP A 170 -1.32 -39.26 26.46
CA TRP A 170 -1.66 -37.86 26.59
C TRP A 170 -0.78 -37.03 25.63
N ILE A 171 -1.42 -36.08 24.98
CA ILE A 171 -0.72 -35.06 24.21
C ILE A 171 -0.77 -33.79 25.06
N THR A 172 0.38 -33.31 25.48
CA THR A 172 0.46 -32.03 26.18
C THR A 172 0.93 -31.01 25.16
N VAL A 173 0.19 -29.93 25.01
CA VAL A 173 0.61 -28.79 24.22
C VAL A 173 1.12 -27.75 25.20
N ASP A 174 2.44 -27.61 25.28
CA ASP A 174 3.06 -26.59 26.11
C ASP A 174 3.09 -25.25 25.37
N ASN A 175 2.99 -24.13 26.11
CA ASN A 175 2.96 -22.77 25.58
C ASN A 175 1.68 -22.36 24.82
N ILE A 176 0.53 -22.97 25.11
CA ILE A 176 -0.74 -22.35 24.73
C ILE A 176 -0.89 -21.09 25.61
N ARG A 177 -0.56 -19.94 25.04
CA ARG A 177 -0.98 -18.66 25.63
C ARG A 177 -2.47 -18.50 25.41
N ASP A 178 -3.11 -17.73 26.30
CA ASP A 178 -4.52 -17.41 26.19
C ASP A 178 -4.78 -16.71 24.84
N TYR A 179 -5.32 -17.46 23.88
CA TYR A 179 -5.72 -16.99 22.56
C TYR A 179 -7.18 -16.55 22.56
N SER A 180 -7.72 -16.09 23.69
CA SER A 180 -9.12 -15.69 23.85
C SER A 180 -9.58 -14.63 22.84
N ASP A 181 -8.64 -13.90 22.22
CA ASP A 181 -8.92 -12.88 21.21
C ASP A 181 -8.81 -13.38 19.75
N CYS A 182 -8.60 -14.69 19.56
CA CYS A 182 -8.39 -15.26 18.21
C CYS A 182 -9.55 -16.20 17.85
N ASP A 183 -10.56 -15.67 17.20
CA ASP A 183 -11.80 -16.39 16.84
C ASP A 183 -11.66 -17.55 15.84
N ASN A 184 -10.46 -17.86 15.32
CA ASN A 184 -10.31 -18.81 14.20
C ASN A 184 -9.07 -19.71 14.23
N TYR A 185 -8.60 -20.19 15.36
CA TYR A 185 -7.58 -21.23 15.36
C TYR A 185 -8.23 -22.63 15.33
N GLN A 186 -8.03 -23.34 14.22
CA GLN A 186 -8.32 -24.77 14.13
C GLN A 186 -7.01 -25.53 14.23
N PHE A 187 -6.82 -26.32 15.29
CA PHE A 187 -5.72 -27.28 15.36
C PHE A 187 -6.09 -28.51 14.56
N LYS A 188 -5.37 -28.79 13.47
CA LYS A 188 -5.47 -30.05 12.75
C LYS A 188 -4.29 -30.92 13.13
N ILE A 189 -4.54 -32.00 13.84
CA ILE A 189 -3.52 -33.00 14.15
C ILE A 189 -3.66 -34.13 13.15
N ASP A 190 -2.75 -34.20 12.17
CA ASP A 190 -2.70 -35.32 11.21
C ASP A 190 -1.80 -36.42 11.79
N PHE A 191 -2.42 -37.52 12.25
CA PHE A 191 -1.67 -38.71 12.63
C PHE A 191 -1.38 -39.55 11.41
N ILE A 192 -0.09 -39.77 11.12
CA ILE A 192 0.32 -40.82 10.16
C ILE A 192 0.37 -42.11 10.96
N THR A 193 -0.72 -42.85 11.03
CA THR A 193 -0.75 -44.17 11.66
C THR A 193 -0.29 -45.24 10.69
N PRO A 194 0.56 -46.17 11.12
CA PRO A 194 0.68 -47.45 10.43
C PRO A 194 -0.72 -48.12 10.47
N SER A 195 -1.06 -48.86 9.42
CA SER A 195 -2.39 -49.41 9.12
C SER A 195 -3.09 -50.29 10.19
N GLU A 196 -2.56 -50.31 11.41
CA GLU A 196 -3.05 -51.18 12.53
C GLU A 196 -3.48 -50.38 13.78
N PHE A 197 -3.51 -49.03 13.74
CA PHE A 197 -3.96 -48.21 14.87
C PHE A 197 -5.46 -47.87 14.75
N ASN A 198 -6.25 -48.34 15.70
CA ASN A 198 -7.65 -47.90 15.88
C ASN A 198 -7.68 -46.73 16.87
N ILE A 199 -8.06 -45.56 16.42
CA ILE A 199 -8.31 -44.39 17.26
C ILE A 199 -9.79 -44.45 17.66
N TYR A 200 -10.08 -44.56 18.92
CA TYR A 200 -11.44 -44.41 19.46
C TYR A 200 -11.60 -42.99 19.95
N ASP A 201 -12.52 -42.24 19.33
CA ASP A 201 -13.00 -40.97 19.85
C ASP A 201 -14.12 -41.24 20.87
N GLU A 202 -13.91 -40.94 22.13
CA GLU A 202 -14.91 -41.09 23.21
C GLU A 202 -15.95 -39.95 23.24
N ASN A 203 -15.92 -39.01 22.33
CA ASN A 203 -16.85 -37.85 22.26
C ASN A 203 -17.77 -37.88 21.04
N MET A 204 -18.44 -39.01 20.80
CA MET A 204 -19.68 -39.01 20.01
C MET A 204 -20.92 -39.09 20.90
#